data_793999c68aecdbd2a3def3f6112611a0
#
_entry.id   793999c68aecdbd2a3def3f6112611a0
#
_cell.length_a   1.000
_cell.length_b   1.000
_cell.length_c   1.000
_cell.angle_alpha   90.00
_cell.angle_beta   90.00
_cell.angle_gamma   90.00
#
_symmetry.space_group_name_H-M   'P 1'
#
loop_
_entity.id
_entity.type
_entity.pdbx_description
1 polymer ?
#
loop_
_entity_poly.entity_id
_entity_poly.type
_entity_poly.pdbx_seq_one_letter_code
_entity_poly.pdbx_strand_id
1 'polypeptide(L)'
;MPLTLLRLRPEHRAAVFELGMNHPGEIAQLAAMAAPTVTLVTNAQREHQEFMHTVEAVAHENGAAIAALPDDGVAVYPGDEPYSEIWDALAEPRRVLRFGLQPGLDVYAEHILADVGSTRCRVVTPVGVTDLVLPVPGLHNLRNALAAIASAIAAGVPLDSAVRALAGFAPVAGRMQHKQMSDGTLLIDDTYNANPDSVRVAIDVLARIGGTRVLVLGDMGEIGDNGPALHAEVGNYAREQGLDALITLGEASRAASAAYGPGAHACASVDEVVAALRGLRPSSVLIKGSRFMRMERVVKAFSTNDEQTAKAQGEQHAA
;
A
#
# COMPACT_ATOMS: atom_id res chain seq x y z
N MET A 1 -14.68 10.26 6.69
CA MET A 1 -15.80 9.33 6.81
C MET A 1 -17.14 10.02 6.92
N PRO A 2 -17.47 11.01 7.82
CA PRO A 2 -18.82 11.58 7.98
C PRO A 2 -19.44 12.12 6.68
N LEU A 3 -18.69 12.80 5.83
CA LEU A 3 -19.19 13.27 4.53
C LEU A 3 -19.59 12.12 3.59
N THR A 4 -18.96 10.95 3.72
CA THR A 4 -19.33 9.76 2.94
C THR A 4 -20.64 9.15 3.42
N LEU A 5 -20.90 9.18 4.74
CA LEU A 5 -22.19 8.78 5.31
C LEU A 5 -23.36 9.59 4.75
N LEU A 6 -23.20 10.90 4.56
CA LEU A 6 -24.22 11.78 3.98
C LEU A 6 -24.55 11.47 2.51
N ARG A 7 -23.77 10.60 1.85
CA ARG A 7 -24.03 10.12 0.49
C ARG A 7 -24.88 8.86 0.45
N LEU A 8 -25.21 8.27 1.60
CA LEU A 8 -26.11 7.12 1.67
C LEU A 8 -27.50 7.49 1.18
N ARG A 9 -28.13 6.55 0.46
CA ARG A 9 -29.47 6.65 -0.08
C ARG A 9 -30.24 5.36 0.19
N PRO A 10 -31.57 5.37 0.18
CA PRO A 10 -32.39 4.18 0.44
C PRO A 10 -32.13 3.00 -0.52
N GLU A 11 -31.62 3.27 -1.71
CA GLU A 11 -31.33 2.24 -2.72
C GLU A 11 -30.02 1.46 -2.43
N HIS A 12 -29.14 2.00 -1.59
CA HIS A 12 -27.90 1.35 -1.24
C HIS A 12 -28.16 0.11 -0.37
N ARG A 13 -27.62 -1.03 -0.80
CA ARG A 13 -27.73 -2.30 -0.07
C ARG A 13 -26.53 -2.57 0.81
N ALA A 14 -25.39 -1.99 0.48
CA ALA A 14 -24.14 -2.09 1.23
C ALA A 14 -23.39 -0.75 1.16
N ALA A 15 -22.60 -0.48 2.18
CA ALA A 15 -21.69 0.65 2.23
C ALA A 15 -20.35 0.19 2.78
N VAL A 16 -19.26 0.71 2.22
CA VAL A 16 -17.89 0.49 2.71
C VAL A 16 -17.34 1.84 3.13
N PHE A 17 -16.91 1.94 4.38
CA PHE A 17 -16.30 3.14 4.94
C PHE A 17 -14.87 2.86 5.37
N GLU A 18 -13.96 3.71 4.91
CA GLU A 18 -12.60 3.75 5.42
C GLU A 18 -12.59 4.63 6.68
N LEU A 19 -12.14 4.05 7.79
CA LEU A 19 -11.91 4.75 9.05
C LEU A 19 -10.40 4.97 9.17
N GLY A 20 -9.99 6.21 9.32
CA GLY A 20 -8.60 6.59 9.54
C GLY A 20 -8.47 7.39 10.82
N MET A 21 -7.32 7.30 11.47
CA MET A 21 -7.01 8.04 12.69
C MET A 21 -5.68 8.79 12.55
N ASN A 22 -5.55 9.85 13.33
CA ASN A 22 -4.28 10.44 13.70
C ASN A 22 -4.06 10.33 15.22
N HIS A 23 -5.15 10.43 16.00
CA HIS A 23 -5.08 10.45 17.46
C HIS A 23 -5.89 9.30 18.09
N PRO A 24 -5.52 8.88 19.31
CA PRO A 24 -6.28 7.88 20.06
C PRO A 24 -7.75 8.27 20.26
N GLY A 25 -8.66 7.29 20.06
CA GLY A 25 -10.11 7.42 20.24
C GLY A 25 -10.87 7.84 18.97
N GLU A 26 -10.21 8.22 17.88
CA GLU A 26 -10.86 8.64 16.64
C GLU A 26 -11.56 7.48 15.94
N ILE A 27 -10.98 6.28 15.92
CA ILE A 27 -11.62 5.09 15.33
C ILE A 27 -12.90 4.72 16.07
N ALA A 28 -12.91 4.77 17.40
CA ALA A 28 -14.12 4.48 18.17
C ALA A 28 -15.25 5.44 17.83
N GLN A 29 -14.97 6.75 17.69
CA GLN A 29 -15.94 7.76 17.31
C GLN A 29 -16.49 7.53 15.90
N LEU A 30 -15.61 7.26 14.95
CA LEU A 30 -15.98 7.01 13.56
C LEU A 30 -16.77 5.71 13.40
N ALA A 31 -16.39 4.65 14.11
CA ALA A 31 -17.10 3.38 14.12
C ALA A 31 -18.50 3.51 14.73
N ALA A 32 -18.66 4.28 15.81
CA ALA A 32 -19.98 4.56 16.39
C ALA A 32 -20.91 5.29 15.39
N MET A 33 -20.38 6.18 14.55
CA MET A 33 -21.15 6.85 13.50
C MET A 33 -21.48 5.91 12.33
N ALA A 34 -20.55 5.01 11.97
CA ALA A 34 -20.72 4.08 10.86
C ALA A 34 -21.68 2.94 11.20
N ALA A 35 -21.80 2.57 12.48
CA ALA A 35 -22.58 1.45 12.99
C ALA A 35 -22.33 0.17 12.13
N PRO A 36 -21.09 -0.34 12.06
CA PRO A 36 -20.72 -1.41 11.14
C PRO A 36 -21.36 -2.74 11.55
N THR A 37 -21.71 -3.56 10.58
CA THR A 37 -22.08 -4.97 10.77
C THR A 37 -20.91 -5.91 10.47
N VAL A 38 -19.93 -5.44 9.71
CA VAL A 38 -18.64 -6.11 9.45
C VAL A 38 -17.54 -5.07 9.63
N THR A 39 -16.51 -5.40 10.37
CA THR A 39 -15.30 -4.57 10.47
C THR A 39 -14.11 -5.29 9.89
N LEU A 40 -13.21 -4.52 9.28
CA LEU A 40 -11.93 -5.00 8.78
C LEU A 40 -10.81 -4.19 9.43
N VAL A 41 -9.89 -4.86 10.11
CA VAL A 41 -8.56 -4.35 10.41
C VAL A 41 -7.61 -4.89 9.36
N THR A 42 -6.92 -4.02 8.63
CA THR A 42 -6.01 -4.43 7.55
C THR A 42 -4.66 -4.89 8.05
N ASN A 43 -4.11 -4.18 9.00
CA ASN A 43 -2.83 -4.44 9.68
C ASN A 43 -2.62 -3.47 10.85
N ALA A 44 -1.50 -3.62 11.59
CA ALA A 44 -0.95 -2.61 12.46
C ALA A 44 0.53 -2.44 12.12
N GLN A 45 0.92 -1.24 11.69
CA GLN A 45 2.26 -0.90 11.25
C GLN A 45 2.72 0.42 11.88
N ARG A 46 3.95 0.85 11.57
CA ARG A 46 4.54 2.11 12.04
C ARG A 46 3.92 3.30 11.28
N GLU A 47 2.64 3.53 11.49
CA GLU A 47 1.88 4.67 10.98
C GLU A 47 1.49 5.60 12.13
N HIS A 48 1.39 6.90 11.87
CA HIS A 48 0.99 7.93 12.84
C HIS A 48 1.81 7.90 14.15
N GLN A 49 3.10 7.50 14.09
CA GLN A 49 3.94 7.31 15.28
C GLN A 49 4.17 8.58 16.09
N GLU A 50 3.97 9.75 15.50
CA GLU A 50 3.98 11.05 16.19
C GLU A 50 2.93 11.11 17.30
N PHE A 51 1.78 10.47 17.12
CA PHE A 51 0.65 10.52 18.04
C PHE A 51 0.41 9.19 18.75
N MET A 52 0.66 8.07 18.08
CA MET A 52 0.40 6.73 18.61
C MET A 52 1.59 6.14 19.38
N HIS A 53 2.81 6.61 19.13
CA HIS A 53 4.07 6.25 19.77
C HIS A 53 4.51 4.78 19.59
N THR A 54 3.58 3.81 19.60
CA THR A 54 3.88 2.38 19.44
C THR A 54 2.96 1.71 18.43
N VAL A 55 3.42 0.63 17.80
CA VAL A 55 2.58 -0.19 16.90
C VAL A 55 1.48 -0.92 17.67
N GLU A 56 1.72 -1.26 18.94
CA GLU A 56 0.69 -1.85 19.81
C GLU A 56 -0.47 -0.88 20.04
N ALA A 57 -0.18 0.43 20.24
CA ALA A 57 -1.22 1.46 20.34
C ALA A 57 -2.01 1.59 19.03
N VAL A 58 -1.34 1.50 17.86
CA VAL A 58 -2.02 1.44 16.55
C VAL A 58 -2.93 0.23 16.46
N ALA A 59 -2.48 -0.95 16.92
CA ALA A 59 -3.29 -2.16 16.91
C ALA A 59 -4.56 -2.03 17.77
N HIS A 60 -4.42 -1.47 18.98
CA HIS A 60 -5.56 -1.18 19.86
C HIS A 60 -6.53 -0.18 19.24
N GLU A 61 -6.03 0.90 18.66
CA GLU A 61 -6.87 1.93 18.05
C GLU A 61 -7.61 1.37 16.82
N ASN A 62 -6.92 0.67 15.91
CA ASN A 62 -7.56 0.01 14.77
C ASN A 62 -8.60 -1.03 15.24
N GLY A 63 -8.32 -1.74 16.32
CA GLY A 63 -9.24 -2.70 16.95
C GLY A 63 -10.47 -2.07 17.58
N ALA A 64 -10.49 -0.78 17.86
CA ALA A 64 -11.66 -0.10 18.42
C ALA A 64 -12.89 -0.18 17.49
N ALA A 65 -12.70 -0.36 16.18
CA ALA A 65 -13.78 -0.65 15.25
C ALA A 65 -14.47 -1.99 15.55
N ILE A 66 -13.71 -3.01 15.98
CA ILE A 66 -14.22 -4.33 16.35
C ILE A 66 -15.14 -4.22 17.58
N ALA A 67 -14.71 -3.43 18.58
CA ALA A 67 -15.49 -3.21 19.79
C ALA A 67 -16.85 -2.52 19.52
N ALA A 68 -16.98 -1.79 18.42
CA ALA A 68 -18.22 -1.12 18.01
C ALA A 68 -19.21 -2.04 17.26
N LEU A 69 -18.86 -3.29 16.95
CA LEU A 69 -19.75 -4.24 16.31
C LEU A 69 -20.92 -4.63 17.22
N PRO A 70 -22.12 -4.87 16.68
CA PRO A 70 -23.20 -5.54 17.41
C PRO A 70 -22.83 -7.00 17.72
N ASP A 71 -23.59 -7.67 18.58
CA ASP A 71 -23.31 -9.07 18.98
C ASP A 71 -23.33 -10.05 17.82
N ASP A 72 -24.14 -9.80 16.80
CA ASP A 72 -24.22 -10.59 15.57
C ASP A 72 -23.28 -10.11 14.45
N GLY A 73 -22.46 -9.11 14.74
CA GLY A 73 -21.45 -8.58 13.80
C GLY A 73 -20.30 -9.54 13.56
N VAL A 74 -19.53 -9.27 12.49
CA VAL A 74 -18.36 -10.07 12.12
C VAL A 74 -17.09 -9.24 12.12
N ALA A 75 -16.10 -9.67 12.88
CA ALA A 75 -14.77 -9.09 12.90
C ALA A 75 -13.87 -9.80 11.87
N VAL A 76 -13.19 -9.02 11.03
CA VAL A 76 -12.21 -9.50 10.04
C VAL A 76 -10.87 -8.84 10.34
N TYR A 77 -9.82 -9.64 10.49
CA TYR A 77 -8.47 -9.12 10.77
C TYR A 77 -7.40 -10.17 10.40
N PRO A 78 -6.11 -9.76 10.24
CA PRO A 78 -5.05 -10.70 9.95
C PRO A 78 -4.77 -11.60 11.17
N GLY A 79 -4.71 -12.91 10.94
CA GLY A 79 -4.43 -13.89 11.99
C GLY A 79 -2.96 -14.29 12.10
N ASP A 80 -2.12 -13.81 11.19
CA ASP A 80 -0.68 -14.09 11.15
C ASP A 80 0.17 -12.83 11.46
N GLU A 81 -0.38 -11.91 12.25
CA GLU A 81 0.31 -10.72 12.74
C GLU A 81 0.54 -10.76 14.25
N PRO A 82 1.58 -10.10 14.76
CA PRO A 82 1.92 -10.12 16.20
C PRO A 82 0.81 -9.62 17.12
N TYR A 83 -0.09 -8.80 16.61
CA TYR A 83 -1.15 -8.15 17.38
C TYR A 83 -2.52 -8.82 17.25
N SER A 84 -2.62 -9.97 16.59
CA SER A 84 -3.90 -10.69 16.39
C SER A 84 -4.59 -11.05 17.72
N GLU A 85 -3.84 -11.34 18.80
CA GLU A 85 -4.41 -11.59 20.13
C GLU A 85 -5.18 -10.39 20.71
N ILE A 86 -4.77 -9.16 20.40
CA ILE A 86 -5.50 -7.96 20.81
C ILE A 86 -6.87 -7.94 20.13
N TRP A 87 -6.92 -8.23 18.84
CA TRP A 87 -8.15 -8.25 18.06
C TRP A 87 -9.04 -9.44 18.42
N ASP A 88 -8.44 -10.59 18.77
CA ASP A 88 -9.18 -11.74 19.30
C ASP A 88 -9.95 -11.37 20.58
N ALA A 89 -9.28 -10.71 21.54
CA ALA A 89 -9.91 -10.28 22.78
C ALA A 89 -11.01 -9.24 22.57
N LEU A 90 -10.82 -8.32 21.63
CA LEU A 90 -11.81 -7.28 21.28
C LEU A 90 -13.03 -7.87 20.53
N ALA A 91 -12.85 -8.98 19.83
CA ALA A 91 -13.90 -9.60 19.04
C ALA A 91 -14.87 -10.46 19.86
N GLU A 92 -14.48 -10.94 21.05
CA GLU A 92 -15.35 -11.76 21.88
C GLU A 92 -16.66 -11.02 22.26
N PRO A 93 -17.84 -11.70 22.21
CA PRO A 93 -18.10 -13.08 21.75
C PRO A 93 -18.50 -13.18 20.26
N ARG A 94 -18.13 -12.21 19.44
CA ARG A 94 -18.58 -12.06 18.04
C ARG A 94 -17.93 -13.07 17.12
N ARG A 95 -18.55 -13.28 15.96
CA ARG A 95 -17.97 -14.11 14.89
C ARG A 95 -16.70 -13.46 14.34
N VAL A 96 -15.68 -14.29 14.07
CA VAL A 96 -14.39 -13.87 13.53
C VAL A 96 -14.11 -14.57 12.20
N LEU A 97 -13.46 -13.85 11.27
CA LEU A 97 -12.79 -14.40 10.10
C LEU A 97 -11.36 -13.85 10.06
N ARG A 98 -10.39 -14.72 10.35
CA ARG A 98 -8.95 -14.40 10.29
C ARG A 98 -8.43 -14.65 8.88
N PHE A 99 -7.74 -13.67 8.32
CA PHE A 99 -7.10 -13.82 7.01
C PHE A 99 -5.57 -13.71 7.11
N GLY A 100 -4.87 -14.24 6.11
CA GLY A 100 -3.41 -14.11 6.04
C GLY A 100 -2.78 -15.04 5.01
N LEU A 101 -1.46 -15.17 5.08
CA LEU A 101 -0.68 -16.02 4.18
C LEU A 101 -0.35 -17.38 4.78
N GLN A 102 -0.59 -17.57 6.09
CA GLN A 102 -0.32 -18.82 6.77
C GLN A 102 -1.49 -19.79 6.60
N PRO A 103 -1.22 -21.07 6.29
CA PRO A 103 -2.25 -22.12 6.27
C PRO A 103 -2.89 -22.30 7.66
N GLY A 104 -4.18 -22.61 7.66
CA GLY A 104 -4.95 -22.85 8.89
C GLY A 104 -5.73 -21.65 9.41
N LEU A 105 -5.59 -20.48 8.78
CA LEU A 105 -6.48 -19.34 8.98
C LEU A 105 -7.83 -19.59 8.27
N ASP A 106 -8.85 -18.75 8.57
CA ASP A 106 -10.16 -18.88 7.93
C ASP A 106 -10.11 -18.58 6.43
N VAL A 107 -9.32 -17.54 6.04
CA VAL A 107 -9.13 -17.14 4.64
C VAL A 107 -7.63 -16.99 4.37
N TYR A 108 -7.08 -17.89 3.57
CA TYR A 108 -5.64 -17.87 3.26
C TYR A 108 -5.34 -18.27 1.82
N ALA A 109 -4.09 -18.11 1.39
CA ALA A 109 -3.64 -18.45 0.05
C ALA A 109 -2.61 -19.58 0.06
N GLU A 110 -2.76 -20.50 -0.90
CA GLU A 110 -1.80 -21.56 -1.21
C GLU A 110 -1.27 -21.40 -2.64
N HIS A 111 -0.15 -22.08 -2.95
CA HIS A 111 0.42 -22.13 -4.30
C HIS A 111 0.64 -20.73 -4.90
N ILE A 112 1.21 -19.83 -4.10
CA ILE A 112 1.41 -18.43 -4.48
C ILE A 112 2.51 -18.32 -5.53
N LEU A 113 2.17 -17.77 -6.70
CA LEU A 113 3.06 -17.45 -7.79
C LEU A 113 2.97 -15.94 -8.05
N ALA A 114 4.00 -15.20 -7.65
CA ALA A 114 4.11 -13.76 -7.88
C ALA A 114 4.96 -13.48 -9.12
N ASP A 115 4.42 -12.67 -10.02
CA ASP A 115 5.08 -12.17 -11.22
C ASP A 115 5.15 -10.64 -11.16
N VAL A 116 5.84 -10.00 -12.11
CA VAL A 116 6.00 -8.53 -12.17
C VAL A 116 4.66 -7.80 -12.29
N GLY A 117 3.67 -8.40 -12.95
CA GLY A 117 2.37 -7.75 -13.22
C GLY A 117 1.18 -8.39 -12.51
N SER A 118 1.33 -9.55 -11.88
CA SER A 118 0.20 -10.28 -11.29
C SER A 118 0.62 -11.21 -10.16
N THR A 119 -0.36 -11.62 -9.36
CA THR A 119 -0.19 -12.69 -8.38
C THR A 119 -1.27 -13.74 -8.61
N ARG A 120 -0.87 -15.02 -8.70
CA ARG A 120 -1.76 -16.17 -8.84
C ARG A 120 -1.67 -17.01 -7.58
N CYS A 121 -2.80 -17.49 -7.10
CA CYS A 121 -2.83 -18.38 -5.95
C CYS A 121 -4.13 -19.18 -5.91
N ARG A 122 -4.15 -20.18 -5.04
CA ARG A 122 -5.38 -20.84 -4.61
C ARG A 122 -5.83 -20.23 -3.29
N VAL A 123 -7.05 -19.72 -3.24
CA VAL A 123 -7.66 -19.15 -2.02
C VAL A 123 -8.50 -20.20 -1.34
N VAL A 124 -8.25 -20.42 -0.05
CA VAL A 124 -9.01 -21.34 0.82
C VAL A 124 -9.85 -20.51 1.78
N THR A 125 -11.14 -20.84 1.89
CA THR A 125 -12.10 -20.14 2.75
C THR A 125 -13.07 -21.11 3.42
N PRO A 126 -13.81 -20.70 4.48
CA PRO A 126 -14.82 -21.54 5.12
C PRO A 126 -15.98 -21.93 4.19
N VAL A 127 -16.17 -21.23 3.07
CA VAL A 127 -17.28 -21.46 2.12
C VAL A 127 -16.83 -22.12 0.82
N GLY A 128 -15.55 -22.48 0.70
CA GLY A 128 -15.00 -23.18 -0.46
C GLY A 128 -13.58 -22.76 -0.82
N VAL A 129 -13.08 -23.37 -1.89
CA VAL A 129 -11.72 -23.14 -2.42
C VAL A 129 -11.84 -22.72 -3.89
N THR A 130 -11.02 -21.73 -4.29
CA THR A 130 -11.04 -21.22 -5.68
C THR A 130 -9.66 -20.70 -6.08
N ASP A 131 -9.41 -20.63 -7.38
CA ASP A 131 -8.19 -20.00 -7.89
C ASP A 131 -8.42 -18.48 -8.08
N LEU A 132 -7.42 -17.68 -7.72
CA LEU A 132 -7.41 -16.22 -7.89
C LEU A 132 -6.25 -15.82 -8.80
N VAL A 133 -6.55 -14.98 -9.79
CA VAL A 133 -5.56 -14.22 -10.55
C VAL A 133 -5.76 -12.75 -10.21
N LEU A 134 -4.87 -12.18 -9.42
CA LEU A 134 -4.90 -10.78 -9.03
C LEU A 134 -4.02 -9.99 -10.00
N PRO A 135 -4.55 -8.97 -10.74
CA PRO A 135 -3.79 -8.21 -11.74
C PRO A 135 -2.89 -7.13 -11.11
N VAL A 136 -2.32 -7.43 -9.97
CA VAL A 136 -1.32 -6.61 -9.27
C VAL A 136 -0.30 -7.52 -8.60
N PRO A 137 0.99 -7.10 -8.55
CA PRO A 137 2.04 -7.88 -7.93
C PRO A 137 2.10 -7.67 -6.41
N GLY A 138 2.78 -8.59 -5.72
CA GLY A 138 3.22 -8.43 -4.35
C GLY A 138 2.31 -9.07 -3.31
N LEU A 139 2.94 -9.63 -2.28
CA LEU A 139 2.24 -10.34 -1.18
C LEU A 139 1.33 -9.40 -0.37
N HIS A 140 1.67 -8.11 -0.26
CA HIS A 140 0.83 -7.12 0.39
C HIS A 140 -0.50 -6.94 -0.34
N ASN A 141 -0.51 -6.92 -1.69
CA ASN A 141 -1.74 -6.86 -2.47
C ASN A 141 -2.53 -8.17 -2.35
N LEU A 142 -1.86 -9.31 -2.26
CA LEU A 142 -2.53 -10.58 -1.99
C LEU A 142 -3.19 -10.57 -0.60
N ARG A 143 -2.51 -10.07 0.45
CA ARG A 143 -3.11 -9.90 1.79
C ARG A 143 -4.35 -9.01 1.73
N ASN A 144 -4.28 -7.88 1.02
CA ASN A 144 -5.42 -6.99 0.83
C ASN A 144 -6.58 -7.69 0.10
N ALA A 145 -6.29 -8.53 -0.90
CA ALA A 145 -7.29 -9.32 -1.61
C ALA A 145 -7.95 -10.37 -0.69
N LEU A 146 -7.17 -11.06 0.16
CA LEU A 146 -7.70 -12.00 1.16
C LEU A 146 -8.59 -11.28 2.19
N ALA A 147 -8.18 -10.09 2.65
CA ALA A 147 -8.98 -9.22 3.52
C ALA A 147 -10.33 -8.84 2.87
N ALA A 148 -10.29 -8.46 1.59
CA ALA A 148 -11.49 -8.12 0.83
C ALA A 148 -12.41 -9.34 0.64
N ILE A 149 -11.86 -10.52 0.35
CA ILE A 149 -12.62 -11.79 0.24
C ILE A 149 -13.27 -12.13 1.60
N ALA A 150 -12.50 -12.08 2.70
CA ALA A 150 -13.01 -12.35 4.04
C ALA A 150 -14.17 -11.41 4.40
N SER A 151 -14.01 -10.11 4.14
CA SER A 151 -15.04 -9.09 4.38
C SER A 151 -16.29 -9.30 3.51
N ALA A 152 -16.10 -9.67 2.23
CA ALA A 152 -17.20 -9.99 1.32
C ALA A 152 -17.98 -11.21 1.77
N ILE A 153 -17.30 -12.29 2.20
CA ILE A 153 -17.92 -13.50 2.76
C ILE A 153 -18.67 -13.14 4.06
N ALA A 154 -18.06 -12.33 4.95
CA ALA A 154 -18.70 -11.85 6.17
C ALA A 154 -20.00 -11.10 5.88
N ALA A 155 -20.04 -10.33 4.79
CA ALA A 155 -21.21 -9.59 4.31
C ALA A 155 -22.21 -10.46 3.48
N GLY A 156 -21.98 -11.76 3.37
CA GLY A 156 -22.87 -12.69 2.64
C GLY A 156 -22.70 -12.71 1.12
N VAL A 157 -21.60 -12.15 0.60
CA VAL A 157 -21.29 -12.17 -0.84
C VAL A 157 -20.74 -13.56 -1.21
N PRO A 158 -21.23 -14.20 -2.30
CA PRO A 158 -20.69 -15.47 -2.77
C PRO A 158 -19.19 -15.36 -3.15
N LEU A 159 -18.41 -16.38 -2.79
CA LEU A 159 -16.96 -16.43 -3.05
C LEU A 159 -16.61 -16.15 -4.51
N ASP A 160 -17.30 -16.80 -5.47
CA ASP A 160 -17.06 -16.61 -6.90
C ASP A 160 -17.27 -15.16 -7.35
N SER A 161 -18.21 -14.44 -6.71
CA SER A 161 -18.45 -13.02 -7.03
C SER A 161 -17.33 -12.14 -6.52
N ALA A 162 -16.82 -12.40 -5.30
CA ALA A 162 -15.68 -11.67 -4.73
C ALA A 162 -14.42 -11.89 -5.59
N VAL A 163 -14.13 -13.12 -5.98
CA VAL A 163 -12.95 -13.46 -6.79
C VAL A 163 -13.05 -12.88 -8.20
N ARG A 164 -14.22 -12.95 -8.86
CA ARG A 164 -14.40 -12.28 -10.17
C ARG A 164 -14.20 -10.76 -10.10
N ALA A 165 -14.66 -10.13 -9.04
CA ALA A 165 -14.45 -8.68 -8.86
C ALA A 165 -12.96 -8.33 -8.71
N LEU A 166 -12.20 -9.13 -7.95
CA LEU A 166 -10.77 -8.95 -7.78
C LEU A 166 -9.97 -9.24 -9.04
N ALA A 167 -10.39 -10.19 -9.87
CA ALA A 167 -9.76 -10.44 -11.17
C ALA A 167 -9.90 -9.26 -12.14
N GLY A 168 -10.93 -8.42 -11.96
CA GLY A 168 -11.12 -7.16 -12.70
C GLY A 168 -10.56 -5.92 -12.00
N PHE A 169 -9.81 -6.08 -10.91
CA PHE A 169 -9.27 -4.95 -10.15
C PHE A 169 -8.25 -4.16 -10.97
N ALA A 170 -8.41 -2.84 -11.01
CA ALA A 170 -7.41 -1.94 -11.56
C ALA A 170 -6.74 -1.16 -10.41
N PRO A 171 -5.40 -1.03 -10.43
CA PRO A 171 -4.68 -0.26 -9.42
C PRO A 171 -5.22 1.17 -9.31
N VAL A 172 -5.39 1.65 -8.07
CA VAL A 172 -5.73 3.04 -7.80
C VAL A 172 -4.52 3.92 -8.11
N ALA A 173 -4.74 5.11 -8.66
CA ALA A 173 -3.67 6.06 -8.93
C ALA A 173 -2.82 6.32 -7.67
N GLY A 174 -1.50 6.29 -7.83
CA GLY A 174 -0.56 6.47 -6.74
C GLY A 174 -0.41 5.26 -5.79
N ARG A 175 -0.95 4.09 -6.14
CA ARG A 175 -0.80 2.85 -5.36
C ARG A 175 -0.24 1.73 -6.22
N MET A 176 1.09 1.65 -6.30
CA MET A 176 1.84 0.65 -7.08
C MET A 176 1.35 0.54 -8.53
N GLN A 177 0.95 1.67 -9.14
CA GLN A 177 0.48 1.70 -10.51
C GLN A 177 1.66 1.64 -11.49
N HIS A 178 1.65 0.63 -12.34
CA HIS A 178 2.68 0.43 -13.36
C HIS A 178 2.35 1.19 -14.64
N LYS A 179 3.34 1.89 -15.20
CA LYS A 179 3.26 2.55 -16.50
C LYS A 179 4.51 2.22 -17.29
N GLN A 180 4.34 1.62 -18.49
CA GLN A 180 5.44 1.44 -19.42
C GLN A 180 5.70 2.74 -20.16
N MET A 181 6.94 3.22 -20.10
CA MET A 181 7.38 4.42 -20.80
C MET A 181 7.80 4.07 -22.23
N SER A 182 7.87 5.08 -23.12
CA SER A 182 8.22 4.90 -24.54
C SER A 182 9.67 4.45 -24.77
N ASP A 183 10.57 4.79 -23.82
CA ASP A 183 11.98 4.37 -23.83
C ASP A 183 12.21 2.97 -23.24
N GLY A 184 11.15 2.27 -22.84
CA GLY A 184 11.21 0.96 -22.21
C GLY A 184 11.33 0.98 -20.69
N THR A 185 11.41 2.15 -20.05
CA THR A 185 11.45 2.27 -18.59
C THR A 185 10.10 1.85 -17.96
N LEU A 186 10.14 1.00 -16.94
CA LEU A 186 8.97 0.70 -16.10
C LEU A 186 8.87 1.75 -14.98
N LEU A 187 7.87 2.61 -15.04
CA LEU A 187 7.56 3.58 -14.00
C LEU A 187 6.49 3.00 -13.06
N ILE A 188 6.79 2.99 -11.76
CA ILE A 188 5.90 2.54 -10.69
C ILE A 188 5.50 3.76 -9.86
N ASP A 189 4.23 4.14 -9.96
CA ASP A 189 3.63 5.23 -9.19
C ASP A 189 3.06 4.69 -7.87
N ASP A 190 3.74 4.99 -6.76
CA ASP A 190 3.31 4.69 -5.39
C ASP A 190 3.29 5.96 -4.52
N THR A 191 2.79 7.04 -5.10
CA THR A 191 2.89 8.42 -4.57
C THR A 191 1.80 8.82 -3.57
N TYR A 192 0.85 7.94 -3.26
CA TYR A 192 -0.29 8.31 -2.42
C TYR A 192 0.13 8.66 -0.99
N ASN A 193 0.96 7.84 -0.35
CA ASN A 193 1.49 8.07 0.99
C ASN A 193 2.78 7.27 1.22
N ALA A 194 3.54 7.59 2.28
CA ALA A 194 4.75 6.87 2.69
C ALA A 194 4.88 6.83 4.20
N ASN A 195 5.13 5.62 4.71
CA ASN A 195 5.68 5.35 6.05
C ASN A 195 6.84 4.34 5.90
N PRO A 196 7.68 4.13 6.92
CA PRO A 196 8.86 3.27 6.80
C PRO A 196 8.55 1.86 6.31
N ASP A 197 7.48 1.23 6.81
CA ASP A 197 7.13 -0.13 6.45
C ASP A 197 6.62 -0.24 5.02
N SER A 198 5.78 0.72 4.58
CA SER A 198 5.31 0.76 3.19
C SER A 198 6.42 1.07 2.19
N VAL A 199 7.44 1.86 2.57
CA VAL A 199 8.62 2.10 1.72
C VAL A 199 9.45 0.83 1.60
N ARG A 200 9.66 0.06 2.68
CA ARG A 200 10.37 -1.23 2.63
C ARG A 200 9.67 -2.21 1.69
N VAL A 201 8.35 -2.33 1.79
CA VAL A 201 7.56 -3.18 0.87
C VAL A 201 7.73 -2.74 -0.59
N ALA A 202 7.74 -1.44 -0.85
CA ALA A 202 7.95 -0.89 -2.20
C ALA A 202 9.38 -1.19 -2.71
N ILE A 203 10.39 -1.10 -1.86
CA ILE A 203 11.78 -1.50 -2.15
C ILE A 203 11.84 -2.99 -2.52
N ASP A 204 11.19 -3.88 -1.75
CA ASP A 204 11.16 -5.31 -2.03
C ASP A 204 10.55 -5.65 -3.39
N VAL A 205 9.52 -4.91 -3.80
CA VAL A 205 8.93 -5.07 -5.14
C VAL A 205 9.91 -4.61 -6.21
N LEU A 206 10.50 -3.43 -6.05
CA LEU A 206 11.45 -2.87 -7.02
C LEU A 206 12.72 -3.75 -7.15
N ALA A 207 13.22 -4.30 -6.04
CA ALA A 207 14.41 -5.14 -6.00
C ALA A 207 14.29 -6.43 -6.83
N ARG A 208 13.05 -6.92 -7.05
CA ARG A 208 12.79 -8.13 -7.86
C ARG A 208 12.78 -7.87 -9.37
N ILE A 209 12.79 -6.61 -9.79
CA ILE A 209 12.78 -6.22 -11.20
C ILE A 209 14.22 -6.24 -11.73
N GLY A 210 14.43 -6.76 -12.92
CA GLY A 210 15.74 -6.80 -13.56
C GLY A 210 16.18 -5.43 -14.10
N GLY A 211 17.49 -5.29 -14.32
CA GLY A 211 18.10 -4.08 -14.87
C GLY A 211 18.36 -3.01 -13.80
N THR A 212 18.57 -1.75 -14.23
CA THR A 212 18.89 -0.63 -13.36
C THR A 212 17.62 -0.14 -12.63
N ARG A 213 17.63 -0.23 -11.29
CA ARG A 213 16.48 0.05 -10.41
C ARG A 213 16.74 1.31 -9.58
N VAL A 214 15.84 2.29 -9.71
CA VAL A 214 15.97 3.58 -9.03
C VAL A 214 14.74 3.81 -8.16
N LEU A 215 14.99 4.11 -6.87
CA LEU A 215 13.96 4.60 -5.96
C LEU A 215 14.00 6.14 -5.92
N VAL A 216 12.85 6.78 -6.12
CA VAL A 216 12.65 8.21 -5.84
C VAL A 216 11.80 8.33 -4.59
N LEU A 217 12.38 8.89 -3.52
CA LEU A 217 11.75 8.99 -2.21
C LEU A 217 11.56 10.44 -1.81
N GLY A 218 10.31 10.85 -1.56
CA GLY A 218 9.96 12.07 -0.86
C GLY A 218 10.00 11.89 0.66
N ASP A 219 9.84 12.99 1.41
CA ASP A 219 9.78 12.91 2.86
C ASP A 219 8.63 12.01 3.33
N MET A 220 8.88 11.25 4.40
CA MET A 220 7.86 10.56 5.18
C MET A 220 7.39 11.47 6.30
N GLY A 221 6.07 11.67 6.42
CA GLY A 221 5.45 12.47 7.48
C GLY A 221 4.86 11.61 8.60
N GLU A 222 4.45 12.28 9.67
CA GLU A 222 3.76 11.67 10.82
C GLU A 222 4.56 10.57 11.53
N ILE A 223 5.89 10.65 11.45
CA ILE A 223 6.84 9.66 12.02
C ILE A 223 7.54 10.17 13.28
N GLY A 224 7.14 11.37 13.76
CA GLY A 224 7.63 11.96 15.01
C GLY A 224 9.11 12.33 15.02
N ASP A 225 9.68 12.49 16.21
CA ASP A 225 11.06 12.94 16.42
C ASP A 225 12.12 11.97 15.86
N ASN A 226 11.75 10.70 15.64
CA ASN A 226 12.62 9.70 15.04
C ASN A 226 12.72 9.82 13.50
N GLY A 227 12.13 10.84 12.90
CA GLY A 227 12.09 11.05 11.46
C GLY A 227 13.42 10.83 10.74
N PRO A 228 14.53 11.47 11.15
CA PRO A 228 15.84 11.26 10.52
C PRO A 228 16.32 9.79 10.58
N ALA A 229 16.13 9.11 11.73
CA ALA A 229 16.54 7.72 11.89
C ALA A 229 15.71 6.76 11.00
N LEU A 230 14.40 7.00 10.88
CA LEU A 230 13.51 6.20 10.04
C LEU A 230 13.78 6.43 8.54
N HIS A 231 14.14 7.65 8.12
CA HIS A 231 14.62 7.90 6.76
C HIS A 231 15.96 7.19 6.49
N ALA A 232 16.89 7.23 7.44
CA ALA A 232 18.16 6.54 7.33
C ALA A 232 17.97 5.01 7.24
N GLU A 233 17.02 4.45 8.02
CA GLU A 233 16.65 3.03 7.96
C GLU A 233 16.27 2.61 6.53
N VAL A 234 15.34 3.33 5.88
CA VAL A 234 14.90 2.96 4.54
C VAL A 234 15.99 3.19 3.49
N GLY A 235 16.87 4.18 3.68
CA GLY A 235 18.05 4.39 2.82
C GLY A 235 19.03 3.24 2.90
N ASN A 236 19.36 2.76 4.10
CA ASN A 236 20.17 1.57 4.31
C ASN A 236 19.50 0.35 3.68
N TYR A 237 18.20 0.16 3.92
CA TYR A 237 17.45 -0.97 3.39
C TYR A 237 17.46 -1.00 1.86
N ALA A 238 17.29 0.15 1.20
CA ALA A 238 17.37 0.25 -0.27
C ALA A 238 18.74 -0.20 -0.79
N ARG A 239 19.83 0.18 -0.10
CA ARG A 239 21.19 -0.27 -0.43
C ARG A 239 21.37 -1.78 -0.21
N GLU A 240 20.89 -2.31 0.92
CA GLU A 240 20.97 -3.74 1.27
C GLU A 240 20.22 -4.63 0.29
N GLN A 241 19.08 -4.14 -0.23
CA GLN A 241 18.32 -4.81 -1.28
C GLN A 241 18.94 -4.65 -2.68
N GLY A 242 20.07 -3.94 -2.78
CA GLY A 242 20.86 -3.82 -4.00
C GLY A 242 20.20 -2.95 -5.06
N LEU A 243 19.41 -1.93 -4.68
CA LEU A 243 18.95 -0.92 -5.64
C LEU A 243 20.17 -0.18 -6.21
N ASP A 244 20.09 0.24 -7.46
CA ASP A 244 21.25 0.82 -8.16
C ASP A 244 21.41 2.33 -7.85
N ALA A 245 20.31 3.03 -7.52
CA ALA A 245 20.35 4.41 -7.04
C ALA A 245 19.16 4.78 -6.17
N LEU A 246 19.36 5.78 -5.32
CA LEU A 246 18.33 6.46 -4.52
C LEU A 246 18.33 7.94 -4.86
N ILE A 247 17.21 8.48 -5.31
CA ILE A 247 16.97 9.91 -5.47
C ILE A 247 16.03 10.37 -4.37
N THR A 248 16.38 11.41 -3.63
CA THR A 248 15.50 11.97 -2.59
C THR A 248 15.06 13.39 -2.95
N LEU A 249 13.83 13.72 -2.55
CA LEU A 249 13.25 15.06 -2.69
C LEU A 249 12.63 15.48 -1.35
N GLY A 250 13.22 16.44 -0.70
CA GLY A 250 12.80 16.96 0.60
C GLY A 250 13.96 17.08 1.57
N GLU A 251 13.70 17.67 2.73
CA GLU A 251 14.73 17.91 3.74
C GLU A 251 14.97 16.67 4.59
N ALA A 252 13.90 16.03 5.06
CA ALA A 252 14.00 14.87 5.93
C ALA A 252 14.55 13.65 5.18
N SER A 253 14.20 13.47 3.92
CA SER A 253 14.67 12.37 3.07
C SER A 253 16.16 12.42 2.73
N ARG A 254 16.85 13.55 3.00
CA ARG A 254 18.32 13.63 2.92
C ARG A 254 19.02 12.64 3.83
N ALA A 255 18.40 12.30 4.98
CA ALA A 255 18.93 11.28 5.87
C ALA A 255 18.97 9.89 5.19
N ALA A 256 17.98 9.59 4.33
CA ALA A 256 17.98 8.36 3.53
C ALA A 256 19.12 8.37 2.49
N SER A 257 19.35 9.51 1.79
CA SER A 257 20.49 9.64 0.87
C SER A 257 21.84 9.48 1.58
N ALA A 258 22.00 10.09 2.75
CA ALA A 258 23.24 9.97 3.52
C ALA A 258 23.52 8.51 3.95
N ALA A 259 22.48 7.80 4.37
CA ALA A 259 22.56 6.38 4.79
C ALA A 259 22.77 5.42 3.61
N TYR A 260 22.17 5.72 2.45
CA TYR A 260 22.39 4.95 1.23
C TYR A 260 23.83 5.06 0.74
N GLY A 261 24.42 6.26 0.82
CA GLY A 261 25.82 6.51 0.44
C GLY A 261 26.03 6.69 -1.07
N PRO A 262 27.11 6.11 -1.65
CA PRO A 262 27.40 6.26 -3.07
C PRO A 262 26.24 5.77 -3.95
N GLY A 263 25.85 6.59 -4.95
CA GLY A 263 24.67 6.34 -5.79
C GLY A 263 23.40 7.03 -5.32
N ALA A 264 23.48 7.77 -4.20
CA ALA A 264 22.38 8.63 -3.75
C ALA A 264 22.47 10.04 -4.35
N HIS A 265 21.30 10.60 -4.70
CA HIS A 265 21.14 11.97 -5.22
C HIS A 265 20.10 12.73 -4.40
N ALA A 266 20.54 13.68 -3.59
CA ALA A 266 19.63 14.56 -2.85
C ALA A 266 19.26 15.76 -3.71
N CYS A 267 17.97 15.88 -4.08
CA CYS A 267 17.43 16.92 -4.95
C CYS A 267 16.62 17.95 -4.16
N ALA A 268 16.64 19.19 -4.60
CA ALA A 268 15.86 20.29 -4.04
C ALA A 268 14.56 20.57 -4.84
N SER A 269 14.47 20.09 -6.08
CA SER A 269 13.35 20.34 -6.97
C SER A 269 12.94 19.12 -7.80
N VAL A 270 11.72 19.14 -8.34
CA VAL A 270 11.23 18.13 -9.28
C VAL A 270 12.11 18.09 -10.54
N ASP A 271 12.57 19.23 -11.01
CA ASP A 271 13.40 19.32 -12.22
C ASP A 271 14.75 18.63 -12.01
N GLU A 272 15.36 18.78 -10.82
CA GLU A 272 16.59 18.06 -10.45
C GLU A 272 16.37 16.55 -10.38
N VAL A 273 15.24 16.09 -9.83
CA VAL A 273 14.88 14.66 -9.81
C VAL A 273 14.77 14.12 -11.24
N VAL A 274 14.06 14.82 -12.13
CA VAL A 274 13.90 14.41 -13.52
C VAL A 274 15.25 14.42 -14.25
N ALA A 275 16.11 15.40 -14.00
CA ALA A 275 17.45 15.45 -14.58
C ALA A 275 18.32 14.27 -14.13
N ALA A 276 18.28 13.92 -12.84
CA ALA A 276 18.99 12.77 -12.29
C ALA A 276 18.47 11.44 -12.89
N LEU A 277 17.15 11.26 -12.99
CA LEU A 277 16.54 10.07 -13.62
C LEU A 277 17.00 9.90 -15.07
N ARG A 278 17.04 11.00 -15.84
CA ARG A 278 17.53 10.96 -17.23
C ARG A 278 19.00 10.60 -17.34
N GLY A 279 19.82 11.10 -16.41
CA GLY A 279 21.25 10.77 -16.37
C GLY A 279 21.50 9.28 -16.08
N LEU A 280 20.70 8.69 -15.20
CA LEU A 280 20.81 7.30 -14.77
C LEU A 280 20.25 6.30 -15.80
N ARG A 281 19.29 6.69 -16.63
CA ARG A 281 18.59 5.83 -17.61
C ARG A 281 18.12 4.52 -17.00
N PRO A 282 17.26 4.56 -15.98
CA PRO A 282 16.85 3.36 -15.26
C PRO A 282 16.02 2.41 -16.13
N SER A 283 16.11 1.10 -15.87
CA SER A 283 15.17 0.11 -16.41
C SER A 283 13.83 0.16 -15.66
N SER A 284 13.87 0.50 -14.35
CA SER A 284 12.69 0.69 -13.52
C SER A 284 12.88 1.81 -12.51
N VAL A 285 11.79 2.57 -12.29
CA VAL A 285 11.71 3.69 -11.32
C VAL A 285 10.49 3.49 -10.46
N LEU A 286 10.66 3.53 -9.14
CA LEU A 286 9.55 3.63 -8.20
C LEU A 286 9.55 5.00 -7.54
N ILE A 287 8.41 5.70 -7.55
CA ILE A 287 8.26 7.04 -6.97
C ILE A 287 7.29 6.96 -5.80
N LYS A 288 7.76 7.36 -4.60
CA LYS A 288 7.00 7.31 -3.35
C LYS A 288 7.30 8.50 -2.45
N GLY A 289 6.34 8.89 -1.61
CA GLY A 289 6.48 9.93 -0.58
C GLY A 289 5.15 10.19 0.10
N SER A 290 5.20 10.85 1.25
CA SER A 290 3.97 11.19 2.00
C SER A 290 3.07 12.13 1.23
N ARG A 291 1.78 12.11 1.54
CA ARG A 291 0.73 12.84 0.80
C ARG A 291 1.02 14.32 0.62
N PHE A 292 1.58 14.99 1.62
CA PHE A 292 1.91 16.41 1.56
C PHE A 292 3.02 16.74 0.54
N MET A 293 3.90 15.77 0.23
CA MET A 293 4.98 15.93 -0.76
C MET A 293 4.47 16.00 -2.19
N ARG A 294 3.27 15.48 -2.46
CA ARG A 294 2.65 15.46 -3.80
C ARG A 294 3.58 14.89 -4.87
N MET A 295 4.15 13.71 -4.59
CA MET A 295 5.14 13.10 -5.48
C MET A 295 4.58 12.72 -6.85
N GLU A 296 3.26 12.71 -7.05
CA GLU A 296 2.60 12.60 -8.36
C GLU A 296 3.05 13.66 -9.37
N ARG A 297 3.57 14.80 -8.90
CA ARG A 297 4.17 15.83 -9.77
C ARG A 297 5.48 15.36 -10.42
N VAL A 298 6.25 14.52 -9.73
CA VAL A 298 7.46 13.88 -10.30
C VAL A 298 7.05 12.89 -11.38
N VAL A 299 6.05 12.02 -11.08
CA VAL A 299 5.47 11.09 -12.05
C VAL A 299 5.04 11.81 -13.31
N LYS A 300 4.27 12.90 -13.16
CA LYS A 300 3.79 13.72 -14.28
C LYS A 300 4.95 14.33 -15.07
N ALA A 301 5.89 14.98 -14.41
CA ALA A 301 7.01 15.65 -15.08
C ALA A 301 7.91 14.66 -15.84
N PHE A 302 8.17 13.48 -15.26
CA PHE A 302 8.96 12.45 -15.90
C PHE A 302 8.22 11.85 -17.11
N SER A 303 6.91 11.55 -16.99
CA SER A 303 6.07 11.00 -18.07
C SER A 303 5.84 11.97 -19.24
N THR A 304 5.55 13.26 -18.97
CA THR A 304 5.28 14.24 -20.03
C THR A 304 6.50 14.47 -20.92
N ASN A 305 7.68 14.44 -20.33
CA ASN A 305 8.93 14.58 -21.05
C ASN A 305 9.23 13.37 -21.96
N ASP A 306 8.79 12.17 -21.57
CA ASP A 306 8.88 10.97 -22.38
C ASP A 306 8.01 11.08 -23.66
N GLU A 307 6.76 11.50 -23.52
CA GLU A 307 5.83 11.70 -24.64
C GLU A 307 6.35 12.77 -25.64
N GLN A 308 7.00 13.81 -25.17
CA GLN A 308 7.61 14.84 -26.02
C GLN A 308 8.83 14.31 -26.77
N THR A 309 9.67 13.51 -26.12
CA THR A 309 10.85 12.90 -26.74
C THR A 309 10.43 11.86 -27.80
N ALA A 310 9.40 11.06 -27.52
CA ALA A 310 8.87 10.09 -28.48
C ALA A 310 8.26 10.77 -29.74
N LYS A 311 7.56 11.89 -29.57
CA LYS A 311 7.03 12.68 -30.70
C LYS A 311 8.13 13.27 -31.55
N ALA A 312 9.16 13.85 -30.94
CA ALA A 312 10.30 14.43 -31.67
C ALA A 312 11.08 13.38 -32.46
N GLN A 313 11.20 12.15 -31.94
CA GLN A 313 11.85 11.04 -32.65
C GLN A 313 10.98 10.49 -33.79
N GLY A 314 9.65 10.41 -33.60
CA GLY A 314 8.71 10.01 -34.63
C GLY A 314 8.66 10.97 -35.84
N GLU A 315 8.77 12.28 -35.60
CA GLU A 315 8.83 13.30 -36.64
C GLU A 315 10.14 13.28 -37.45
N GLN A 316 11.27 12.88 -36.79
CA GLN A 316 12.58 12.73 -37.48
C GLN A 316 12.67 11.47 -38.37
N HIS A 317 11.85 10.44 -38.11
CA HIS A 317 11.80 9.22 -38.91
C HIS A 317 10.78 9.27 -40.03
N ALA A 318 9.90 10.29 -40.05
CA ALA A 318 8.87 10.50 -41.06
C ALA A 318 9.27 11.55 -42.12
N ALA A 319 10.44 12.16 -42.02
CA ALA A 319 11.04 13.11 -42.96
C ALA A 319 12.21 12.47 -43.69
#